data_a539de13f45c014e3a6ea5cf6efb1a72
#
_entry.id   a539de13f45c014e3a6ea5cf6efb1a72
#
_cell.length_a   1.000
_cell.length_b   1.000
_cell.length_c   1.000
_cell.angle_alpha   90.00
_cell.angle_beta   90.00
_cell.angle_gamma   90.00
#
_symmetry.space_group_name_H-M   'P 1'
#
loop_
_entity.id
_entity.type
_entity.pdbx_description
1 polymer ?
#
loop_
_entity_poly.entity_id
_entity_poly.type
_entity_poly.pdbx_seq_one_letter_code
_entity_poly.pdbx_strand_id
1 'polypeptide(L)'
;MKKILATMLCLAMLLSMAACGGGSSTASTPAAGSDTTAEPAAQDNAAADEAPAAEEPESTGPKVFRYGTDANSTTFDPASDLQTNSGSFLVHAVGETLWTVDADGNMVPKLAESVEFADDDSSMTIKLRQGVKFSNGNDLTADDVLFTLQHMMEMPRTASMYTWLDMDNSKAEDDYTVVLAMNSYDASLTDMLSNASCMILDKETCEADPSYGWLYGTGPYKLAGDGQSDKSGWEESVKYTLVRNDLYWGDQPYYDELDVHFYSEESTRYADFQAGNLDAVFLTEATYINNLNNGAVMDSSLISVEEPGVVGFEMASSDVTTGAFADINVRKAFAHCLDITAMVEGLGEGVYKPATSLVSEDSWAYKDLGMYEYDEAKAKEYMEKAGYSVDNPLTIAVYAESTAWYSKLLEAAQAYCAKVGINLDLTGVADFATILPVLLSGQQDMTVGSASNGSGKDPACQLQQFGPLSDNVLIRSTDPEQVELFNKGITSHDQKERTEVYQKFMQNIHDDYLFVPIYSGTKNYGVNNAHSSFAAAIDNSCTVDPTLLTD
;
A
#
# COMPACT_ATOMS: atom_id res chain seq x y z
N MET A 1 20.87 33.89 -34.54
CA MET A 1 21.11 32.78 -35.46
C MET A 1 21.02 31.46 -34.68
N LYS A 2 19.82 31.00 -34.39
CA LYS A 2 19.50 29.66 -33.80
C LYS A 2 17.97 29.50 -33.84
N LYS A 3 17.38 29.54 -35.01
CA LYS A 3 15.98 29.16 -35.29
C LYS A 3 15.92 28.79 -36.78
N ILE A 4 16.36 27.63 -37.14
CA ILE A 4 16.11 26.93 -38.43
C ILE A 4 16.82 25.57 -38.26
N LEU A 5 16.17 24.58 -37.63
CA LEU A 5 16.48 23.15 -37.77
C LEU A 5 15.42 22.30 -37.02
N ALA A 6 14.16 22.54 -37.33
CA ALA A 6 13.08 21.69 -36.83
C ALA A 6 11.90 21.61 -37.79
N THR A 7 12.22 21.40 -39.10
CA THR A 7 11.16 21.22 -40.12
C THR A 7 11.67 20.38 -41.26
N MET A 8 12.15 19.17 -40.99
CA MET A 8 12.42 18.15 -42.05
C MET A 8 12.59 16.76 -41.41
N LEU A 9 11.54 16.23 -40.79
CA LEU A 9 11.44 14.79 -40.50
C LEU A 9 10.00 14.32 -40.31
N CYS A 10 9.09 14.80 -41.13
CA CYS A 10 7.71 14.30 -41.17
C CYS A 10 7.24 14.20 -42.63
N LEU A 11 7.92 13.41 -43.46
CA LEU A 11 7.39 13.03 -44.78
C LEU A 11 8.12 11.83 -45.36
N ALA A 12 7.99 10.66 -44.74
CA ALA A 12 8.37 9.40 -45.37
C ALA A 12 7.82 8.19 -44.61
N MET A 13 6.49 8.01 -44.59
CA MET A 13 5.82 6.72 -44.30
C MET A 13 4.36 6.79 -44.71
N LEU A 14 4.13 6.97 -45.99
CA LEU A 14 2.86 6.69 -46.66
C LEU A 14 3.20 6.21 -48.06
N LEU A 15 3.29 4.89 -48.24
CA LEU A 15 3.11 4.18 -49.52
C LEU A 15 3.62 2.73 -49.39
N SER A 16 2.73 1.83 -48.97
CA SER A 16 2.73 0.44 -49.45
C SER A 16 1.45 -0.27 -48.97
N MET A 17 0.35 0.03 -49.58
CA MET A 17 -0.80 -0.86 -49.71
C MET A 17 -1.08 -0.96 -51.21
N ALA A 18 -0.90 -2.15 -51.79
CA ALA A 18 -1.76 -2.69 -52.85
C ALA A 18 -1.26 -4.04 -53.36
N ALA A 19 -2.23 -4.88 -53.51
CA ALA A 19 -2.31 -6.01 -54.47
C ALA A 19 -1.87 -7.38 -53.92
N CYS A 20 -2.68 -8.35 -53.94
CA CYS A 20 -3.55 -9.16 -54.76
C CYS A 20 -4.04 -10.30 -53.90
N GLY A 21 -5.23 -10.81 -53.86
CA GLY A 21 -6.23 -11.06 -54.85
C GLY A 21 -6.55 -12.53 -54.98
N GLY A 22 -7.80 -12.92 -54.62
CA GLY A 22 -8.57 -13.86 -55.38
C GLY A 22 -8.61 -15.35 -55.03
N GLY A 23 -9.85 -15.87 -54.80
CA GLY A 23 -10.26 -17.25 -55.12
C GLY A 23 -11.10 -17.93 -54.01
N SER A 24 -12.28 -17.76 -53.98
CA SER A 24 -13.58 -18.37 -54.27
C SER A 24 -13.78 -19.86 -54.03
N SER A 25 -14.86 -20.10 -53.24
CA SER A 25 -15.89 -21.18 -53.34
C SER A 25 -15.48 -22.60 -52.93
N THR A 26 -16.31 -23.37 -52.31
CA THR A 26 -17.74 -23.63 -52.37
C THR A 26 -18.23 -24.43 -51.17
N ALA A 27 -19.48 -24.21 -50.82
CA ALA A 27 -20.28 -24.92 -49.86
C ALA A 27 -20.62 -26.37 -50.27
N SER A 28 -20.89 -27.22 -49.30
CA SER A 28 -21.98 -28.20 -49.38
C SER A 28 -22.23 -28.89 -48.01
N THR A 29 -23.38 -28.69 -47.46
CA THR A 29 -24.19 -29.62 -46.62
C THR A 29 -25.18 -30.34 -47.55
N PRO A 30 -25.94 -31.40 -47.22
CA PRO A 30 -26.24 -32.06 -45.95
C PRO A 30 -26.46 -33.60 -46.03
N ALA A 31 -26.91 -34.27 -44.95
CA ALA A 31 -27.97 -35.27 -44.73
C ALA A 31 -27.53 -36.37 -43.76
N ALA A 32 -28.11 -36.52 -42.61
CA ALA A 32 -29.34 -37.09 -42.14
C ALA A 32 -29.43 -38.63 -42.08
N GLY A 33 -29.75 -39.13 -40.87
CA GLY A 33 -30.42 -40.39 -40.57
C GLY A 33 -29.49 -41.45 -39.98
N SER A 34 -29.81 -42.21 -38.94
CA SER A 34 -31.10 -42.61 -38.33
C SER A 34 -30.85 -43.31 -37.01
N ASP A 35 -31.87 -43.27 -36.15
CA ASP A 35 -32.13 -44.05 -34.94
C ASP A 35 -31.65 -45.48 -34.87
N THR A 36 -31.22 -45.90 -33.67
CA THR A 36 -31.80 -47.11 -33.05
C THR A 36 -31.57 -47.12 -31.52
N THR A 37 -32.69 -47.21 -30.83
CA THR A 37 -32.90 -47.51 -29.42
C THR A 37 -32.45 -48.93 -29.06
N ALA A 38 -31.85 -49.11 -27.86
CA ALA A 38 -32.07 -50.28 -27.00
C ALA A 38 -31.61 -50.00 -25.55
N GLU A 39 -32.52 -50.13 -24.63
CA GLU A 39 -32.42 -50.21 -23.17
C GLU A 39 -32.30 -51.68 -22.74
N PRO A 40 -32.24 -51.99 -21.41
CA PRO A 40 -31.04 -52.07 -20.56
C PRO A 40 -30.77 -53.52 -20.07
N ALA A 41 -29.62 -53.76 -19.51
CA ALA A 41 -29.43 -54.92 -18.65
C ALA A 41 -28.54 -54.56 -17.45
N ALA A 42 -29.09 -54.84 -16.27
CA ALA A 42 -28.46 -54.76 -14.97
C ALA A 42 -27.52 -55.93 -14.69
N GLN A 43 -26.63 -55.68 -13.74
CA GLN A 43 -25.80 -56.58 -12.88
C GLN A 43 -24.30 -56.36 -13.08
N ASP A 44 -23.41 -56.28 -12.12
CA ASP A 44 -23.38 -56.78 -10.74
C ASP A 44 -22.28 -56.02 -9.97
N ASN A 45 -22.46 -55.87 -8.66
CA ASN A 45 -21.45 -55.38 -7.71
C ASN A 45 -20.19 -56.27 -7.73
N ALA A 46 -19.04 -55.67 -7.98
CA ALA A 46 -17.76 -56.17 -7.51
C ALA A 46 -16.98 -54.99 -6.93
N ALA A 47 -16.68 -55.07 -5.63
CA ALA A 47 -15.79 -54.17 -4.94
C ALA A 47 -14.43 -54.15 -5.66
N ALA A 48 -14.05 -53.00 -6.18
CA ALA A 48 -12.67 -52.76 -6.62
C ALA A 48 -11.92 -52.14 -5.46
N ASP A 49 -10.85 -52.80 -5.03
CA ASP A 49 -9.80 -52.26 -4.17
C ASP A 49 -9.38 -50.87 -4.65
N GLU A 50 -9.40 -49.91 -3.77
CA GLU A 50 -8.74 -48.63 -3.98
C GLU A 50 -7.23 -48.89 -4.12
N ALA A 51 -6.73 -48.76 -5.33
CA ALA A 51 -5.30 -48.61 -5.55
C ALA A 51 -4.83 -47.32 -4.87
N PRO A 52 -3.67 -47.29 -4.20
CA PRO A 52 -3.14 -46.05 -3.63
C PRO A 52 -2.97 -45.03 -4.76
N ALA A 53 -3.41 -43.79 -4.48
CA ALA A 53 -3.18 -42.65 -5.36
C ALA A 53 -1.67 -42.62 -5.70
N ALA A 54 -1.36 -42.62 -6.99
CA ALA A 54 0.01 -42.44 -7.44
C ALA A 54 0.45 -41.05 -6.95
N GLU A 55 1.49 -41.02 -6.13
CA GLU A 55 2.20 -39.78 -5.84
C GLU A 55 2.63 -39.15 -7.18
N GLU A 56 2.20 -37.94 -7.45
CA GLU A 56 2.71 -37.18 -8.60
C GLU A 56 4.24 -37.10 -8.44
N PRO A 57 5.02 -37.25 -9.54
CA PRO A 57 6.47 -37.16 -9.45
C PRO A 57 6.85 -35.78 -8.95
N GLU A 58 7.53 -35.69 -7.80
CA GLU A 58 8.12 -34.46 -7.30
C GLU A 58 8.93 -33.79 -8.43
N SER A 59 8.59 -32.55 -8.73
CA SER A 59 9.36 -31.74 -9.67
C SER A 59 10.82 -31.69 -9.21
N THR A 60 11.75 -32.15 -10.04
CA THR A 60 13.19 -32.14 -9.72
C THR A 60 13.85 -30.77 -9.92
N GLY A 61 13.08 -29.72 -10.25
CA GLY A 61 13.54 -28.35 -10.42
C GLY A 61 13.32 -27.50 -9.15
N PRO A 62 13.90 -26.29 -9.10
CA PRO A 62 13.64 -25.36 -8.02
C PRO A 62 12.15 -25.00 -7.94
N LYS A 63 11.64 -24.87 -6.72
CA LYS A 63 10.30 -24.34 -6.49
C LYS A 63 10.35 -22.84 -6.63
N VAL A 64 9.69 -22.28 -7.64
CA VAL A 64 9.70 -20.85 -7.96
C VAL A 64 8.30 -20.28 -7.76
N PHE A 65 8.19 -19.18 -7.04
CA PHE A 65 6.96 -18.39 -6.95
C PHE A 65 7.08 -17.13 -7.80
N ARG A 66 6.10 -16.91 -8.67
CA ARG A 66 6.09 -15.80 -9.64
C ARG A 66 5.00 -14.80 -9.28
N TYR A 67 5.40 -13.61 -8.93
CA TYR A 67 4.49 -12.53 -8.54
C TYR A 67 4.52 -11.39 -9.55
N GLY A 68 3.34 -10.97 -10.02
CA GLY A 68 3.18 -9.82 -10.91
C GLY A 68 2.68 -8.58 -10.16
N THR A 69 3.41 -7.47 -10.25
CA THR A 69 3.06 -6.21 -9.59
C THR A 69 3.22 -5.00 -10.52
N ASP A 70 2.74 -3.83 -10.10
CA ASP A 70 2.66 -2.61 -10.90
C ASP A 70 3.92 -1.75 -10.83
N ALA A 71 4.52 -1.65 -9.66
CA ALA A 71 5.57 -0.68 -9.41
C ALA A 71 6.94 -1.34 -9.31
N ASN A 72 7.92 -0.59 -9.73
CA ASN A 72 9.33 -0.88 -9.57
C ASN A 72 9.90 0.05 -8.49
N SER A 73 10.52 -0.49 -7.46
CA SER A 73 11.32 0.30 -6.53
C SER A 73 12.49 0.95 -7.25
N THR A 74 12.61 2.26 -7.13
CA THR A 74 13.74 3.01 -7.71
C THR A 74 14.92 3.08 -6.76
N THR A 75 14.72 2.71 -5.50
CA THR A 75 15.73 2.63 -4.45
C THR A 75 15.54 1.36 -3.62
N PHE A 76 16.61 0.91 -2.99
CA PHE A 76 16.56 -0.22 -2.04
C PHE A 76 16.54 0.23 -0.59
N ASP A 77 16.49 1.55 -0.35
CA ASP A 77 16.40 2.11 0.98
C ASP A 77 14.98 1.96 1.55
N PRO A 78 14.80 1.17 2.62
CA PRO A 78 13.49 0.94 3.22
C PRO A 78 12.83 2.20 3.79
N ALA A 79 13.56 3.22 4.13
CA ALA A 79 13.03 4.47 4.65
C ALA A 79 12.48 5.40 3.55
N SER A 80 12.81 5.17 2.27
CA SER A 80 12.49 6.10 1.19
C SER A 80 11.31 5.69 0.32
N ASP A 81 11.18 4.43 -0.12
CA ASP A 81 10.22 4.07 -1.20
C ASP A 81 9.45 2.75 -1.00
N LEU A 82 9.43 2.19 0.20
CA LEU A 82 8.89 0.85 0.42
C LEU A 82 7.38 0.72 0.59
N GLN A 83 6.61 1.75 0.31
CA GLN A 83 5.14 1.63 0.30
C GLN A 83 4.58 1.15 -1.05
N THR A 84 5.43 0.82 -2.00
CA THR A 84 5.02 0.10 -3.20
C THR A 84 4.83 -1.38 -2.89
N ASN A 85 3.93 -2.06 -3.61
CA ASN A 85 3.70 -3.49 -3.39
C ASN A 85 4.97 -4.32 -3.65
N SER A 86 5.76 -3.94 -4.66
CA SER A 86 7.04 -4.59 -4.98
C SER A 86 8.11 -4.35 -3.91
N GLY A 87 8.20 -3.14 -3.38
CA GLY A 87 9.15 -2.79 -2.33
C GLY A 87 8.84 -3.49 -1.02
N SER A 88 7.58 -3.50 -0.59
CA SER A 88 7.15 -4.23 0.61
C SER A 88 7.43 -5.73 0.50
N PHE A 89 7.12 -6.35 -0.64
CA PHE A 89 7.43 -7.76 -0.89
C PHE A 89 8.93 -8.05 -0.78
N LEU A 90 9.77 -7.17 -1.36
CA LEU A 90 11.23 -7.30 -1.28
C LEU A 90 11.72 -7.26 0.16
N VAL A 91 11.27 -6.26 0.94
CA VAL A 91 11.73 -6.06 2.32
C VAL A 91 11.33 -7.22 3.22
N HIS A 92 10.10 -7.71 3.12
CA HIS A 92 9.67 -8.90 3.87
C HIS A 92 10.51 -10.14 3.54
N ALA A 93 10.96 -10.26 2.29
CA ALA A 93 11.81 -11.38 1.87
C ALA A 93 13.24 -11.29 2.39
N VAL A 94 13.87 -10.09 2.29
CA VAL A 94 15.31 -9.93 2.57
C VAL A 94 15.61 -9.42 3.97
N GLY A 95 14.66 -8.75 4.63
CA GLY A 95 14.85 -8.09 5.91
C GLY A 95 13.99 -8.67 7.02
N GLU A 96 14.32 -8.31 8.24
CA GLU A 96 13.51 -8.59 9.41
C GLU A 96 13.52 -7.40 10.36
N THR A 97 12.38 -7.23 11.06
CA THR A 97 12.21 -6.23 12.12
C THR A 97 12.55 -6.82 13.48
N LEU A 98 12.57 -6.00 14.52
CA LEU A 98 12.80 -6.44 15.90
C LEU A 98 11.71 -7.42 16.37
N TRP A 99 10.46 -7.18 15.99
CA TRP A 99 9.28 -8.02 16.23
C TRP A 99 8.26 -7.84 15.13
N THR A 100 7.28 -8.73 15.08
CA THR A 100 6.05 -8.57 14.28
C THR A 100 4.87 -8.37 15.23
N VAL A 101 3.69 -8.10 14.67
CA VAL A 101 2.44 -7.96 15.43
C VAL A 101 1.46 -9.03 14.94
N ASP A 102 0.88 -9.80 15.89
CA ASP A 102 -0.14 -10.79 15.56
C ASP A 102 -1.51 -10.16 15.23
N ALA A 103 -2.49 -10.98 14.90
CA ALA A 103 -3.83 -10.51 14.56
C ALA A 103 -4.55 -9.79 15.71
N ASP A 104 -4.14 -10.06 16.95
CA ASP A 104 -4.68 -9.45 18.17
C ASP A 104 -3.93 -8.17 18.58
N GLY A 105 -2.90 -7.77 17.81
CA GLY A 105 -2.06 -6.60 18.08
C GLY A 105 -0.94 -6.84 19.11
N ASN A 106 -0.64 -8.10 19.47
CA ASN A 106 0.43 -8.40 20.41
C ASN A 106 1.78 -8.48 19.69
N MET A 107 2.81 -8.00 20.37
CA MET A 107 4.20 -8.08 19.91
C MET A 107 4.67 -9.54 19.88
N VAL A 108 5.13 -10.00 18.73
CA VAL A 108 5.72 -11.34 18.53
C VAL A 108 7.22 -11.19 18.26
N PRO A 109 8.11 -11.66 19.15
CA PRO A 109 9.55 -11.53 19.00
C PRO A 109 10.09 -12.09 17.67
N LYS A 110 10.97 -11.35 17.00
CA LYS A 110 11.69 -11.76 15.79
C LYS A 110 13.20 -11.61 16.00
N LEU A 111 13.82 -10.49 15.63
CA LEU A 111 15.24 -10.24 15.95
C LEU A 111 15.46 -9.88 17.42
N ALA A 112 14.48 -9.29 18.09
CA ALA A 112 14.48 -9.13 19.54
C ALA A 112 14.00 -10.41 20.23
N GLU A 113 14.73 -10.89 21.24
CA GLU A 113 14.28 -11.99 22.13
C GLU A 113 13.36 -11.47 23.25
N SER A 114 13.62 -10.25 23.74
CA SER A 114 12.79 -9.60 24.75
C SER A 114 12.85 -8.08 24.64
N VAL A 115 11.77 -7.45 25.10
CA VAL A 115 11.63 -5.99 25.22
C VAL A 115 11.10 -5.69 26.62
N GLU A 116 11.75 -4.79 27.35
CA GLU A 116 11.37 -4.38 28.69
C GLU A 116 11.31 -2.85 28.75
N PHE A 117 10.15 -2.30 29.11
CA PHE A 117 9.98 -0.87 29.36
C PHE A 117 10.35 -0.52 30.79
N ALA A 118 10.95 0.64 31.00
CA ALA A 118 11.13 1.20 32.33
C ALA A 118 9.77 1.57 32.94
N ASP A 119 9.63 1.47 34.28
CA ASP A 119 8.38 1.76 35.00
C ASP A 119 7.85 3.19 34.80
N ASP A 120 8.73 4.11 34.38
CA ASP A 120 8.43 5.54 34.15
C ASP A 120 8.39 5.90 32.66
N ASP A 121 8.37 4.91 31.79
CA ASP A 121 8.39 5.07 30.33
C ASP A 121 9.59 5.87 29.78
N SER A 122 10.65 6.04 30.56
CA SER A 122 11.84 6.81 30.16
C SER A 122 12.75 6.06 29.20
N SER A 123 12.61 4.75 29.09
CA SER A 123 13.44 3.93 28.21
C SER A 123 12.82 2.56 27.93
N MET A 124 13.32 1.94 26.87
CA MET A 124 13.03 0.57 26.47
C MET A 124 14.34 -0.19 26.30
N THR A 125 14.47 -1.35 26.96
CA THR A 125 15.63 -2.24 26.82
C THR A 125 15.26 -3.42 25.93
N ILE A 126 16.03 -3.61 24.85
CA ILE A 126 15.82 -4.66 23.84
C ILE A 126 17.00 -5.62 23.90
N LYS A 127 16.74 -6.91 24.05
CA LYS A 127 17.75 -7.95 23.92
C LYS A 127 17.62 -8.62 22.55
N LEU A 128 18.69 -8.62 21.79
CA LEU A 128 18.76 -9.19 20.46
C LEU A 128 19.04 -10.68 20.49
N ARG A 129 18.52 -11.38 19.51
CA ARG A 129 18.85 -12.77 19.21
C ARG A 129 20.32 -12.87 18.81
N GLN A 130 21.05 -13.82 19.44
CA GLN A 130 22.47 -14.02 19.16
C GLN A 130 22.68 -14.95 17.96
N GLY A 131 23.77 -14.72 17.22
CA GLY A 131 24.18 -15.56 16.10
C GLY A 131 23.39 -15.33 14.81
N VAL A 132 22.56 -14.29 14.75
CA VAL A 132 21.92 -13.84 13.51
C VAL A 132 22.96 -13.17 12.62
N LYS A 133 22.88 -13.46 11.32
CA LYS A 133 23.77 -12.87 10.31
C LYS A 133 22.98 -12.19 9.22
N PHE A 134 23.53 -11.12 8.72
CA PHE A 134 23.11 -10.55 7.44
C PHE A 134 23.52 -11.48 6.29
N SER A 135 22.87 -11.35 5.15
CA SER A 135 23.07 -12.22 3.99
C SER A 135 24.48 -12.11 3.35
N ASN A 136 25.24 -11.09 3.68
CA ASN A 136 26.67 -10.93 3.34
C ASN A 136 27.64 -11.60 4.33
N GLY A 137 27.14 -12.07 5.49
CA GLY A 137 27.89 -12.77 6.52
C GLY A 137 28.28 -11.95 7.74
N ASN A 138 28.00 -10.64 7.77
CA ASN A 138 28.18 -9.79 8.95
C ASN A 138 27.26 -10.24 10.08
N ASP A 139 27.67 -10.06 11.33
CA ASP A 139 26.86 -10.39 12.50
C ASP A 139 25.90 -9.23 12.82
N LEU A 140 24.65 -9.55 13.16
CA LEU A 140 23.70 -8.57 13.70
C LEU A 140 24.12 -8.14 15.09
N THR A 141 24.19 -6.83 15.32
CA THR A 141 24.56 -6.22 16.61
C THR A 141 23.62 -5.10 17.02
N ALA A 142 23.76 -4.63 18.27
CA ALA A 142 23.05 -3.47 18.79
C ALA A 142 23.34 -2.17 18.02
N ASP A 143 24.53 -2.03 17.44
CA ASP A 143 24.90 -0.87 16.63
C ASP A 143 24.09 -0.79 15.34
N ASP A 144 23.68 -1.93 14.76
CA ASP A 144 22.85 -1.97 13.55
C ASP A 144 21.43 -1.47 13.85
N VAL A 145 20.89 -1.80 15.04
CA VAL A 145 19.59 -1.28 15.49
C VAL A 145 19.65 0.24 15.66
N LEU A 146 20.68 0.76 16.34
CA LEU A 146 20.84 2.21 16.51
C LEU A 146 21.03 2.92 15.18
N PHE A 147 21.82 2.36 14.28
CA PHE A 147 22.02 2.88 12.93
C PHE A 147 20.68 2.95 12.16
N THR A 148 19.90 1.87 12.21
CA THR A 148 18.59 1.81 11.54
C THR A 148 17.65 2.90 12.05
N LEU A 149 17.52 3.05 13.37
CA LEU A 149 16.65 4.05 13.96
C LEU A 149 17.12 5.49 13.69
N GLN A 150 18.43 5.72 13.72
CA GLN A 150 19.01 7.02 13.33
C GLN A 150 18.67 7.34 11.87
N HIS A 151 18.82 6.37 10.98
CA HIS A 151 18.49 6.53 9.56
C HIS A 151 16.99 6.88 9.38
N MET A 152 16.07 6.17 10.06
CA MET A 152 14.64 6.47 10.02
C MET A 152 14.32 7.90 10.48
N MET A 153 15.03 8.42 11.49
CA MET A 153 14.85 9.80 11.98
C MET A 153 15.40 10.86 11.04
N GLU A 154 16.37 10.53 10.19
CA GLU A 154 16.97 11.46 9.23
C GLU A 154 16.19 11.55 7.92
N MET A 155 15.35 10.58 7.63
CA MET A 155 14.57 10.54 6.39
C MET A 155 13.29 11.36 6.51
N PRO A 156 13.02 12.30 5.58
CA PRO A 156 11.86 13.21 5.65
C PRO A 156 10.52 12.50 5.79
N ARG A 157 10.40 11.29 5.25
CA ARG A 157 9.17 10.52 5.24
C ARG A 157 8.85 9.87 6.59
N THR A 158 9.88 9.44 7.32
CA THR A 158 9.74 8.64 8.55
C THR A 158 10.02 9.43 9.81
N ALA A 159 10.74 10.55 9.72
CA ALA A 159 11.22 11.32 10.88
C ALA A 159 10.13 11.67 11.90
N SER A 160 8.94 12.06 11.43
CA SER A 160 7.81 12.43 12.30
C SER A 160 7.26 11.26 13.13
N MET A 161 7.51 10.01 12.69
CA MET A 161 7.08 8.79 13.37
C MET A 161 7.96 8.43 14.58
N TYR A 162 9.19 8.95 14.65
CA TYR A 162 10.18 8.60 15.67
C TYR A 162 10.44 9.71 16.68
N THR A 163 9.54 10.68 16.83
CA THR A 163 9.68 11.80 17.78
C THR A 163 9.68 11.38 19.25
N TRP A 164 9.16 10.20 19.55
CA TRP A 164 9.22 9.57 20.86
C TRP A 164 10.63 9.16 21.28
N LEU A 165 11.54 8.93 20.32
CA LEU A 165 12.88 8.40 20.55
C LEU A 165 13.88 9.52 20.86
N ASP A 166 14.66 9.34 21.92
CA ASP A 166 15.82 10.18 22.28
C ASP A 166 17.10 9.45 21.88
N MET A 167 17.55 9.67 20.63
CA MET A 167 18.76 9.02 20.12
C MET A 167 20.04 9.46 20.84
N ASP A 168 20.11 10.70 21.32
CA ASP A 168 21.29 11.23 22.00
C ASP A 168 21.59 10.47 23.31
N ASN A 169 20.56 9.94 23.97
CA ASN A 169 20.65 9.17 25.21
C ASN A 169 20.46 7.65 25.00
N SER A 170 20.17 7.21 23.76
CA SER A 170 20.08 5.80 23.39
C SER A 170 21.48 5.21 23.20
N LYS A 171 21.67 3.91 23.48
CA LYS A 171 22.99 3.28 23.43
C LYS A 171 22.92 1.77 23.22
N ALA A 172 23.99 1.21 22.66
CA ALA A 172 24.34 -0.19 22.82
C ALA A 172 24.98 -0.37 24.21
N GLU A 173 24.41 -1.23 25.05
CA GLU A 173 25.00 -1.59 26.35
C GLU A 173 26.07 -2.68 26.18
N ASP A 174 25.81 -3.58 25.24
CA ASP A 174 26.74 -4.57 24.71
C ASP A 174 26.30 -4.92 23.27
N ASP A 175 26.98 -5.88 22.61
CA ASP A 175 26.72 -6.26 21.23
C ASP A 175 25.29 -6.73 20.97
N TYR A 176 24.55 -7.17 22.00
CA TYR A 176 23.20 -7.73 21.90
C TYR A 176 22.15 -7.06 22.80
N THR A 177 22.51 -5.93 23.41
CA THR A 177 21.59 -5.19 24.28
C THR A 177 21.52 -3.73 23.86
N VAL A 178 20.34 -3.30 23.42
CA VAL A 178 20.05 -1.91 23.05
C VAL A 178 19.20 -1.27 24.14
N VAL A 179 19.58 -0.10 24.59
CA VAL A 179 18.75 0.74 25.46
C VAL A 179 18.33 1.96 24.66
N LEU A 180 17.05 2.07 24.34
CA LEU A 180 16.45 3.21 23.68
C LEU A 180 15.88 4.15 24.74
N ALA A 181 16.41 5.36 24.83
CA ALA A 181 15.85 6.41 25.67
C ALA A 181 14.63 7.02 24.98
N MET A 182 13.62 7.41 25.76
CA MET A 182 12.34 7.88 25.24
C MET A 182 12.06 9.30 25.71
N ASN A 183 11.70 10.19 24.78
CA ASN A 183 11.20 11.53 25.08
C ASN A 183 9.80 11.48 25.72
N SER A 184 9.00 10.50 25.30
CA SER A 184 7.66 10.23 25.78
C SER A 184 7.25 8.81 25.37
N TYR A 185 6.35 8.19 26.11
CA TYR A 185 5.69 6.97 25.65
C TYR A 185 4.83 7.26 24.42
N ASP A 186 4.87 6.37 23.45
CA ASP A 186 3.99 6.36 22.27
C ASP A 186 3.44 4.95 22.09
N ALA A 187 2.13 4.80 22.28
CA ALA A 187 1.47 3.50 22.21
C ALA A 187 1.47 2.87 20.80
N SER A 188 1.76 3.65 19.74
CA SER A 188 1.88 3.15 18.37
C SER A 188 3.28 2.63 18.03
N LEU A 189 4.27 2.79 18.92
CA LEU A 189 5.65 2.39 18.65
C LEU A 189 5.79 0.89 18.32
N THR A 190 4.93 0.05 18.88
CA THR A 190 4.92 -1.39 18.60
C THR A 190 4.62 -1.66 17.13
N ASP A 191 3.59 -1.01 16.58
CA ASP A 191 3.23 -1.11 15.17
C ASP A 191 4.31 -0.45 14.29
N MET A 192 4.82 0.72 14.66
CA MET A 192 5.85 1.42 13.90
C MET A 192 7.13 0.61 13.74
N LEU A 193 7.62 0.01 14.83
CA LEU A 193 8.85 -0.79 14.82
C LEU A 193 8.66 -2.20 14.26
N SER A 194 7.43 -2.66 14.07
CA SER A 194 7.11 -3.91 13.37
C SER A 194 6.90 -3.72 11.86
N ASN A 195 6.77 -2.48 11.40
CA ASN A 195 6.60 -2.19 9.98
C ASN A 195 7.83 -2.62 9.18
N ALA A 196 7.60 -3.21 8.02
CA ALA A 196 8.68 -3.72 7.15
C ALA A 196 9.72 -2.65 6.79
N SER A 197 9.33 -1.37 6.71
CA SER A 197 10.28 -0.27 6.47
C SER A 197 11.31 -0.11 7.59
N CYS A 198 11.04 -0.63 8.80
CA CYS A 198 11.94 -0.64 9.95
C CYS A 198 12.76 -1.95 10.05
N MET A 199 12.98 -2.64 8.92
CA MET A 199 13.92 -3.77 8.88
C MET A 199 15.29 -3.32 9.36
N ILE A 200 15.96 -4.18 10.14
CA ILE A 200 17.28 -3.84 10.67
C ILE A 200 18.32 -3.92 9.56
N LEU A 201 19.08 -2.85 9.43
CA LEU A 201 20.06 -2.60 8.36
C LEU A 201 21.48 -2.93 8.84
N ASP A 202 22.29 -3.52 7.96
CA ASP A 202 23.71 -3.72 8.19
C ASP A 202 24.45 -2.37 8.06
N LYS A 203 24.81 -1.78 9.18
CA LYS A 203 25.48 -0.49 9.27
C LYS A 203 26.73 -0.42 8.41
N GLU A 204 27.63 -1.41 8.55
CA GLU A 204 28.92 -1.41 7.84
C GLU A 204 28.71 -1.41 6.32
N THR A 205 27.77 -2.21 5.85
CA THR A 205 27.49 -2.33 4.42
C THR A 205 26.76 -1.10 3.88
N CYS A 206 25.78 -0.56 4.61
CA CYS A 206 25.05 0.66 4.19
C CYS A 206 25.96 1.90 4.18
N GLU A 207 26.88 2.04 5.14
CA GLU A 207 27.88 3.11 5.13
C GLU A 207 28.87 2.98 3.99
N ALA A 208 29.24 1.74 3.63
CA ALA A 208 30.17 1.47 2.53
C ALA A 208 29.51 1.63 1.15
N ASP A 209 28.25 1.26 1.00
CA ASP A 209 27.48 1.34 -0.25
C ASP A 209 26.05 1.85 0.01
N PRO A 210 25.84 3.16 0.02
CA PRO A 210 24.52 3.76 0.25
C PRO A 210 23.48 3.48 -0.83
N SER A 211 23.86 2.83 -1.94
CA SER A 211 22.94 2.53 -3.03
C SER A 211 22.38 1.11 -2.96
N TYR A 212 23.17 0.14 -2.55
CA TYR A 212 22.84 -1.28 -2.57
C TYR A 212 23.01 -1.98 -1.22
N GLY A 213 23.63 -1.33 -0.24
CA GLY A 213 23.82 -1.88 1.10
C GLY A 213 22.54 -2.32 1.80
N TRP A 214 21.43 -1.65 1.50
CA TRP A 214 20.09 -1.94 2.00
C TRP A 214 19.53 -3.32 1.61
N LEU A 215 20.10 -3.97 0.59
CA LEU A 215 19.70 -5.31 0.14
C LEU A 215 20.23 -6.45 1.02
N TYR A 216 21.20 -6.18 1.89
CA TYR A 216 21.80 -7.19 2.75
C TYR A 216 21.10 -7.25 4.10
N GLY A 217 19.93 -7.90 4.13
CA GLY A 217 19.15 -8.10 5.35
C GLY A 217 19.41 -9.44 6.02
N THR A 218 18.71 -9.69 7.13
CA THR A 218 18.78 -10.92 7.93
C THR A 218 17.75 -11.97 7.51
N GLY A 219 16.90 -11.65 6.52
CA GLY A 219 15.76 -12.46 6.12
C GLY A 219 16.10 -13.76 5.40
N PRO A 220 15.08 -14.62 5.14
CA PRO A 220 15.27 -15.94 4.55
C PRO A 220 15.63 -15.93 3.06
N TYR A 221 15.47 -14.79 2.39
CA TYR A 221 15.86 -14.62 1.00
C TYR A 221 16.91 -13.51 0.84
N LYS A 222 17.61 -13.54 -0.28
CA LYS A 222 18.54 -12.51 -0.72
C LYS A 222 18.42 -12.31 -2.23
N LEU A 223 18.86 -11.17 -2.76
CA LEU A 223 18.93 -10.96 -4.20
C LEU A 223 19.85 -12.01 -4.84
N ALA A 224 19.46 -12.54 -6.01
CA ALA A 224 20.25 -13.49 -6.80
C ALA A 224 21.42 -12.82 -7.49
N GLY A 225 22.25 -12.10 -6.81
CA GLY A 225 23.36 -11.27 -7.29
C GLY A 225 23.60 -10.17 -6.27
N ASP A 226 24.37 -9.16 -6.63
CA ASP A 226 24.65 -7.99 -5.77
C ASP A 226 23.95 -6.71 -6.27
N GLY A 227 23.15 -6.79 -7.33
CA GLY A 227 22.46 -5.65 -7.95
C GLY A 227 23.38 -4.67 -8.69
N GLN A 228 24.67 -4.75 -8.51
CA GLN A 228 25.68 -3.83 -9.03
C GLN A 228 26.64 -4.48 -10.04
N SER A 229 27.51 -5.39 -9.60
CA SER A 229 28.47 -6.11 -10.45
C SER A 229 27.89 -7.40 -11.03
N ASP A 230 27.06 -8.11 -10.25
CA ASP A 230 26.25 -9.24 -10.66
C ASP A 230 24.76 -8.87 -10.64
N LYS A 231 24.23 -8.54 -11.80
CA LYS A 231 22.83 -8.18 -12.01
C LYS A 231 21.92 -9.36 -12.32
N SER A 232 22.34 -10.58 -12.05
CA SER A 232 21.53 -11.77 -12.34
C SER A 232 20.15 -11.75 -11.66
N GLY A 233 20.06 -11.13 -10.48
CA GLY A 233 18.81 -10.98 -9.73
C GLY A 233 18.08 -9.65 -9.94
N TRP A 234 18.61 -8.73 -10.75
CA TRP A 234 17.99 -7.44 -10.96
C TRP A 234 18.01 -7.02 -12.42
N GLU A 235 16.84 -6.97 -13.02
CA GLU A 235 16.61 -6.41 -14.35
C GLU A 235 15.71 -5.18 -14.19
N GLU A 236 16.32 -3.99 -14.26
CA GLU A 236 15.66 -2.72 -13.98
C GLU A 236 14.35 -2.55 -14.78
N SER A 237 13.28 -2.17 -14.09
CA SER A 237 11.93 -2.01 -14.63
C SER A 237 11.31 -3.29 -15.25
N VAL A 238 11.91 -4.46 -15.07
CA VAL A 238 11.43 -5.74 -15.59
C VAL A 238 11.12 -6.71 -14.47
N LYS A 239 12.13 -7.06 -13.67
CA LYS A 239 11.95 -7.98 -12.54
C LYS A 239 13.11 -7.96 -11.55
N TYR A 240 12.86 -8.51 -10.36
CA TYR A 240 13.93 -9.01 -9.51
C TYR A 240 13.70 -10.48 -9.15
N THR A 241 14.80 -11.18 -8.90
CA THR A 241 14.82 -12.59 -8.51
C THR A 241 15.52 -12.70 -7.15
N LEU A 242 14.83 -13.29 -6.20
CA LEU A 242 15.36 -13.59 -4.87
C LEU A 242 15.57 -15.09 -4.74
N VAL A 243 16.66 -15.47 -4.07
CA VAL A 243 17.00 -16.86 -3.78
C VAL A 243 17.15 -17.07 -2.27
N ARG A 244 17.04 -18.30 -1.81
CA ARG A 244 17.23 -18.61 -0.39
C ARG A 244 18.56 -18.05 0.16
N ASN A 245 18.48 -17.53 1.37
CA ASN A 245 19.66 -17.11 2.14
C ASN A 245 20.18 -18.29 2.96
N ASP A 246 21.31 -18.87 2.57
CA ASP A 246 21.92 -20.00 3.28
C ASP A 246 22.39 -19.65 4.70
N LEU A 247 22.50 -18.35 5.03
CA LEU A 247 22.90 -17.84 6.34
C LEU A 247 21.71 -17.54 7.25
N TYR A 248 20.48 -17.76 6.77
CA TYR A 248 19.29 -17.51 7.55
C TYR A 248 19.25 -18.33 8.83
N TRP A 249 18.97 -17.66 9.93
CA TRP A 249 18.99 -18.24 11.28
C TRP A 249 17.75 -19.08 11.62
N GLY A 250 16.64 -18.90 10.89
CA GLY A 250 15.39 -19.62 11.07
C GLY A 250 15.23 -20.81 10.11
N ASP A 251 14.01 -21.32 10.03
CA ASP A 251 13.65 -22.38 9.10
C ASP A 251 13.72 -21.88 7.65
N GLN A 252 14.25 -22.71 6.75
CA GLN A 252 14.31 -22.35 5.34
C GLN A 252 12.89 -22.22 4.74
N PRO A 253 12.64 -21.19 3.90
CA PRO A 253 11.34 -20.97 3.31
C PRO A 253 10.98 -22.09 2.31
N TYR A 254 9.69 -22.19 1.98
CA TYR A 254 9.19 -23.26 1.08
C TYR A 254 9.70 -23.14 -0.35
N TYR A 255 9.71 -21.93 -0.91
CA TYR A 255 10.20 -21.68 -2.26
C TYR A 255 11.72 -21.52 -2.29
N ASP A 256 12.35 -22.06 -3.34
CA ASP A 256 13.79 -21.89 -3.58
C ASP A 256 14.09 -20.51 -4.17
N GLU A 257 13.10 -19.95 -4.92
CA GLU A 257 13.24 -18.73 -5.69
C GLU A 257 11.91 -17.96 -5.73
N LEU A 258 12.00 -16.63 -5.65
CA LEU A 258 10.89 -15.70 -5.85
C LEU A 258 11.20 -14.81 -7.04
N ASP A 259 10.39 -14.86 -8.09
CA ASP A 259 10.47 -14.00 -9.27
C ASP A 259 9.37 -12.94 -9.21
N VAL A 260 9.75 -11.67 -9.05
CA VAL A 260 8.81 -10.54 -9.00
C VAL A 260 8.91 -9.74 -10.29
N HIS A 261 7.82 -9.73 -11.04
CA HIS A 261 7.73 -9.12 -12.37
C HIS A 261 7.00 -7.78 -12.30
N PHE A 262 7.56 -6.76 -12.98
CA PHE A 262 7.00 -5.42 -13.07
C PHE A 262 6.24 -5.22 -14.36
N TYR A 263 5.09 -4.58 -14.26
CA TYR A 263 4.24 -4.27 -15.42
C TYR A 263 3.76 -2.82 -15.32
N SER A 264 4.03 -2.04 -16.36
CA SER A 264 3.48 -0.68 -16.48
C SER A 264 1.98 -0.67 -16.76
N GLU A 265 1.46 -1.77 -17.38
CA GLU A 265 0.07 -1.89 -17.77
C GLU A 265 -0.59 -3.10 -17.09
N GLU A 266 -1.66 -2.85 -16.31
CA GLU A 266 -2.37 -3.91 -15.60
C GLU A 266 -2.98 -4.94 -16.55
N SER A 267 -3.41 -4.54 -17.74
CA SER A 267 -3.93 -5.44 -18.76
C SER A 267 -2.92 -6.52 -19.18
N THR A 268 -1.64 -6.16 -19.29
CA THR A 268 -0.56 -7.10 -19.63
C THR A 268 -0.27 -8.01 -18.46
N ARG A 269 -0.21 -7.48 -17.24
CA ARG A 269 -0.04 -8.21 -15.99
C ARG A 269 -1.14 -9.26 -15.79
N TYR A 270 -2.40 -8.86 -16.01
CA TYR A 270 -3.54 -9.74 -15.92
C TYR A 270 -3.53 -10.83 -16.99
N ALA A 271 -3.13 -10.50 -18.23
CA ALA A 271 -3.03 -11.48 -19.31
C ALA A 271 -1.96 -12.55 -19.04
N ASP A 272 -0.82 -12.18 -18.46
CA ASP A 272 0.23 -13.13 -18.05
C ASP A 272 -0.23 -14.04 -16.92
N PHE A 273 -1.00 -13.51 -15.95
CA PHE A 273 -1.64 -14.33 -14.92
C PHE A 273 -2.64 -15.34 -15.53
N GLN A 274 -3.51 -14.88 -16.46
CA GLN A 274 -4.44 -15.77 -17.16
C GLN A 274 -3.74 -16.87 -17.98
N ALA A 275 -2.56 -16.59 -18.49
CA ALA A 275 -1.74 -17.55 -19.23
C ALA A 275 -0.99 -18.55 -18.34
N GLY A 276 -1.06 -18.41 -17.00
CA GLY A 276 -0.33 -19.24 -16.03
C GLY A 276 1.17 -18.93 -15.94
N ASN A 277 1.60 -17.74 -16.41
CA ASN A 277 2.99 -17.29 -16.30
C ASN A 277 3.30 -16.69 -14.91
N LEU A 278 2.26 -16.34 -14.15
CA LEU A 278 2.33 -15.81 -12.78
C LEU A 278 1.50 -16.70 -11.85
N ASP A 279 1.97 -16.87 -10.63
CA ASP A 279 1.31 -17.62 -9.56
C ASP A 279 0.36 -16.71 -8.76
N ALA A 280 0.72 -15.44 -8.63
CA ALA A 280 -0.14 -14.39 -8.07
C ALA A 280 0.06 -13.05 -8.78
N VAL A 281 -0.94 -12.17 -8.67
CA VAL A 281 -0.95 -10.86 -9.32
C VAL A 281 -1.66 -9.81 -8.46
N PHE A 282 -1.07 -8.63 -8.35
CA PHE A 282 -1.73 -7.47 -7.74
C PHE A 282 -2.67 -6.80 -8.73
N LEU A 283 -3.87 -6.38 -8.30
CA LEU A 283 -4.92 -5.81 -9.13
C LEU A 283 -5.51 -4.55 -8.50
N THR A 284 -5.73 -3.53 -9.34
CA THR A 284 -6.35 -2.26 -8.95
C THR A 284 -7.59 -1.92 -9.79
N GLU A 285 -7.66 -2.43 -11.03
CA GLU A 285 -8.80 -2.14 -11.91
C GLU A 285 -9.99 -3.03 -11.62
N ALA A 286 -11.15 -2.42 -11.37
CA ALA A 286 -12.40 -3.10 -11.06
C ALA A 286 -12.78 -4.18 -12.09
N THR A 287 -12.48 -3.96 -13.37
CA THR A 287 -12.74 -4.93 -14.44
C THR A 287 -12.05 -6.27 -14.20
N TYR A 288 -10.76 -6.28 -13.83
CA TYR A 288 -10.00 -7.52 -13.60
C TYR A 288 -10.36 -8.16 -12.26
N ILE A 289 -10.59 -7.35 -11.24
CA ILE A 289 -11.07 -7.79 -9.92
C ILE A 289 -12.42 -8.50 -10.09
N ASN A 290 -13.37 -7.90 -10.80
CA ASN A 290 -14.69 -8.47 -11.06
C ASN A 290 -14.61 -9.74 -11.94
N ASN A 291 -13.69 -9.80 -12.90
CA ASN A 291 -13.48 -10.99 -13.72
C ASN A 291 -13.06 -12.19 -12.86
N LEU A 292 -12.12 -12.01 -11.92
CA LEU A 292 -11.72 -13.05 -10.97
C LEU A 292 -12.86 -13.45 -10.05
N ASN A 293 -13.54 -12.47 -9.46
CA ASN A 293 -14.67 -12.71 -8.56
C ASN A 293 -15.80 -13.49 -9.23
N ASN A 294 -15.97 -13.32 -10.54
CA ASN A 294 -16.96 -14.04 -11.36
C ASN A 294 -16.41 -15.38 -11.93
N GLY A 295 -15.22 -15.80 -11.56
CA GLY A 295 -14.62 -17.07 -12.00
C GLY A 295 -14.20 -17.08 -13.47
N ALA A 296 -13.85 -15.93 -14.05
CA ALA A 296 -13.41 -15.84 -15.43
C ALA A 296 -12.00 -16.44 -15.68
N VAL A 297 -11.23 -16.64 -14.62
CA VAL A 297 -9.93 -17.32 -14.66
C VAL A 297 -10.07 -18.64 -13.90
N MET A 298 -9.85 -19.76 -14.62
CA MET A 298 -9.97 -21.09 -14.01
C MET A 298 -8.85 -21.30 -12.99
N ASP A 299 -9.14 -22.10 -11.96
CA ASP A 299 -8.21 -22.49 -10.91
C ASP A 299 -7.53 -21.30 -10.20
N SER A 300 -8.25 -20.18 -10.12
CA SER A 300 -7.77 -18.96 -9.48
C SER A 300 -8.85 -18.34 -8.60
N SER A 301 -8.42 -17.61 -7.58
CA SER A 301 -9.28 -16.90 -6.63
C SER A 301 -8.88 -15.43 -6.50
N LEU A 302 -9.85 -14.60 -6.14
CA LEU A 302 -9.63 -13.23 -5.70
C LEU A 302 -9.45 -13.23 -4.18
N ILE A 303 -8.37 -12.60 -3.71
CA ILE A 303 -8.16 -12.27 -2.31
C ILE A 303 -8.21 -10.76 -2.19
N SER A 304 -9.14 -10.24 -1.40
CA SER A 304 -9.28 -8.80 -1.12
C SER A 304 -9.08 -8.56 0.36
N VAL A 305 -8.20 -7.63 0.69
CA VAL A 305 -7.93 -7.21 2.08
C VAL A 305 -8.21 -5.73 2.22
N GLU A 306 -8.91 -5.35 3.28
CA GLU A 306 -9.18 -3.94 3.57
C GLU A 306 -7.91 -3.27 4.10
N GLU A 307 -7.54 -2.14 3.48
CA GLU A 307 -6.41 -1.34 3.93
C GLU A 307 -6.77 -0.59 5.22
N PRO A 308 -5.80 -0.37 6.13
CA PRO A 308 -6.07 0.30 7.41
C PRO A 308 -6.45 1.77 7.26
N GLY A 309 -6.33 2.35 6.09
CA GLY A 309 -6.61 3.77 5.84
C GLY A 309 -7.89 4.02 5.05
N VAL A 310 -8.38 5.24 5.17
CA VAL A 310 -9.52 5.75 4.40
C VAL A 310 -9.01 6.79 3.40
N VAL A 311 -9.33 6.58 2.13
CA VAL A 311 -9.05 7.55 1.08
C VAL A 311 -10.10 8.66 1.11
N GLY A 312 -9.65 9.90 1.04
CA GLY A 312 -10.54 11.06 1.07
C GLY A 312 -9.95 12.31 0.43
N PHE A 313 -10.75 13.37 0.42
CA PHE A 313 -10.28 14.70 0.07
C PHE A 313 -9.71 15.37 1.31
N GLU A 314 -8.42 15.66 1.27
CA GLU A 314 -7.66 16.35 2.29
C GLU A 314 -7.66 17.84 1.99
N MET A 315 -8.33 18.63 2.83
CA MET A 315 -8.50 20.06 2.62
C MET A 315 -7.55 20.85 3.52
N ALA A 316 -6.88 21.87 2.96
CA ALA A 316 -6.01 22.74 3.71
C ALA A 316 -6.74 23.45 4.85
N SER A 317 -6.26 23.27 6.08
CA SER A 317 -6.85 23.89 7.27
C SER A 317 -6.49 25.38 7.38
N SER A 318 -7.31 26.15 8.12
CA SER A 318 -7.23 27.62 8.20
C SER A 318 -5.96 28.17 8.86
N ASP A 319 -5.31 27.37 9.68
CA ASP A 319 -4.14 27.77 10.47
C ASP A 319 -2.81 27.52 9.75
N VAL A 320 -2.81 26.74 8.67
CA VAL A 320 -1.62 26.39 7.91
C VAL A 320 -1.56 27.14 6.58
N THR A 321 -2.70 27.37 5.95
CA THR A 321 -2.80 28.04 4.65
C THR A 321 -3.81 29.18 4.67
N THR A 322 -3.59 30.18 3.83
CA THR A 322 -4.56 31.26 3.58
C THR A 322 -5.52 30.90 2.46
N GLY A 323 -5.64 29.61 2.14
CA GLY A 323 -6.36 29.09 0.99
C GLY A 323 -7.87 29.12 1.13
N ALA A 324 -8.53 28.62 0.12
CA ALA A 324 -9.97 28.64 -0.04
C ALA A 324 -10.72 27.95 1.11
N PHE A 325 -10.16 26.89 1.69
CA PHE A 325 -10.77 26.10 2.77
C PHE A 325 -10.62 26.70 4.18
N ALA A 326 -10.03 27.90 4.31
CA ALA A 326 -10.04 28.62 5.58
C ALA A 326 -11.47 28.95 6.04
N ASP A 327 -12.39 29.24 5.10
CA ASP A 327 -13.81 29.45 5.42
C ASP A 327 -14.56 28.10 5.53
N ILE A 328 -15.10 27.84 6.71
CA ILE A 328 -15.93 26.63 6.97
C ILE A 328 -17.13 26.50 6.00
N ASN A 329 -17.64 27.62 5.46
CA ASN A 329 -18.72 27.54 4.48
C ASN A 329 -18.24 26.96 3.16
N VAL A 330 -16.99 27.20 2.76
CA VAL A 330 -16.39 26.56 1.58
C VAL A 330 -16.22 25.06 1.83
N ARG A 331 -15.71 24.64 3.00
CA ARG A 331 -15.58 23.23 3.36
C ARG A 331 -16.96 22.53 3.35
N LYS A 332 -17.97 23.15 3.93
CA LYS A 332 -19.34 22.64 3.92
C LYS A 332 -19.91 22.56 2.50
N ALA A 333 -19.71 23.57 1.70
CA ALA A 333 -20.14 23.58 0.30
C ALA A 333 -19.50 22.43 -0.48
N PHE A 334 -18.20 22.25 -0.31
CA PHE A 334 -17.47 21.16 -0.95
C PHE A 334 -17.99 19.77 -0.52
N ALA A 335 -18.15 19.53 0.78
CA ALA A 335 -18.65 18.26 1.27
C ALA A 335 -20.08 17.95 0.80
N HIS A 336 -20.98 18.96 0.80
CA HIS A 336 -22.38 18.76 0.39
C HIS A 336 -22.60 18.79 -1.13
N CYS A 337 -21.64 19.24 -1.94
CA CYS A 337 -21.80 19.19 -3.39
C CYS A 337 -21.46 17.83 -4.01
N LEU A 338 -20.84 16.91 -3.28
CA LEU A 338 -20.37 15.61 -3.76
C LEU A 338 -21.35 14.49 -3.41
N ASP A 339 -21.82 13.76 -4.40
CA ASP A 339 -22.54 12.49 -4.19
C ASP A 339 -21.51 11.35 -4.11
N ILE A 340 -20.90 11.20 -2.92
CA ILE A 340 -19.83 10.22 -2.69
C ILE A 340 -20.32 8.80 -2.99
N THR A 341 -21.57 8.45 -2.61
CA THR A 341 -22.11 7.12 -2.89
C THR A 341 -22.16 6.86 -4.39
N ALA A 342 -22.73 7.78 -5.17
CA ALA A 342 -22.81 7.61 -6.61
C ALA A 342 -21.44 7.61 -7.28
N MET A 343 -20.48 8.40 -6.77
CA MET A 343 -19.10 8.41 -7.28
C MET A 343 -18.40 7.07 -7.02
N VAL A 344 -18.44 6.56 -5.80
CA VAL A 344 -17.74 5.31 -5.42
C VAL A 344 -18.38 4.10 -6.10
N GLU A 345 -19.70 3.98 -6.06
CA GLU A 345 -20.42 2.85 -6.70
C GLU A 345 -20.29 2.89 -8.22
N GLY A 346 -20.40 4.09 -8.83
CA GLY A 346 -20.36 4.26 -10.27
C GLY A 346 -18.98 4.08 -10.88
N LEU A 347 -17.93 4.56 -10.21
CA LEU A 347 -16.55 4.45 -10.69
C LEU A 347 -15.88 3.16 -10.25
N GLY A 348 -16.21 2.67 -9.06
CA GLY A 348 -15.61 1.48 -8.45
C GLY A 348 -16.25 0.17 -8.87
N GLU A 349 -17.33 0.20 -9.69
CA GLU A 349 -18.01 -1.00 -10.22
C GLU A 349 -18.33 -2.04 -9.14
N GLY A 350 -18.62 -1.59 -7.89
CA GLY A 350 -18.93 -2.45 -6.75
C GLY A 350 -17.73 -3.04 -6.01
N VAL A 351 -16.50 -2.68 -6.38
CA VAL A 351 -15.27 -3.10 -5.69
C VAL A 351 -15.06 -2.31 -4.40
N TYR A 352 -15.32 -0.99 -4.45
CA TYR A 352 -15.11 -0.11 -3.32
C TYR A 352 -16.42 0.23 -2.60
N LYS A 353 -16.31 0.49 -1.29
CA LYS A 353 -17.46 0.91 -0.46
C LYS A 353 -17.23 2.34 0.04
N PRO A 354 -18.28 3.18 0.06
CA PRO A 354 -18.19 4.51 0.67
C PRO A 354 -17.77 4.43 2.14
N ALA A 355 -16.83 5.27 2.56
CA ALA A 355 -16.37 5.33 3.94
C ALA A 355 -17.20 6.31 4.77
N THR A 356 -17.43 5.98 6.04
CA THR A 356 -18.17 6.79 7.01
C THR A 356 -17.34 7.19 8.22
N SER A 357 -16.03 6.93 8.18
CA SER A 357 -15.07 7.23 9.24
C SER A 357 -13.74 7.71 8.66
N LEU A 358 -12.79 8.04 9.52
CA LEU A 358 -11.41 8.37 9.16
C LEU A 358 -10.47 7.17 9.30
N VAL A 359 -10.95 6.09 9.90
CA VAL A 359 -10.24 4.82 10.06
C VAL A 359 -11.09 3.71 9.45
N SER A 360 -10.47 2.58 9.10
CA SER A 360 -11.15 1.40 8.57
C SER A 360 -12.16 0.79 9.55
N GLU A 361 -13.13 0.03 9.04
CA GLU A 361 -14.18 -0.58 9.86
C GLU A 361 -13.64 -1.62 10.86
N ASP A 362 -12.50 -2.23 10.58
CA ASP A 362 -11.84 -3.21 11.46
C ASP A 362 -10.93 -2.56 12.53
N SER A 363 -10.78 -1.25 12.52
CA SER A 363 -10.05 -0.51 13.56
C SER A 363 -10.81 -0.56 14.90
N TRP A 364 -10.10 -0.88 15.98
CA TRP A 364 -10.71 -0.90 17.33
C TRP A 364 -11.23 0.48 17.81
N ALA A 365 -10.81 1.58 17.17
CA ALA A 365 -11.35 2.93 17.42
C ALA A 365 -12.43 3.34 16.41
N TYR A 366 -12.85 2.45 15.50
CA TYR A 366 -13.87 2.79 14.51
C TYR A 366 -15.10 3.42 15.15
N LYS A 367 -15.62 4.43 14.49
CA LYS A 367 -16.87 5.09 14.80
C LYS A 367 -17.53 5.51 13.49
N ASP A 368 -18.75 5.05 13.28
CA ASP A 368 -19.56 5.58 12.17
C ASP A 368 -19.89 7.05 12.43
N LEU A 369 -19.27 7.96 11.69
CA LEU A 369 -19.49 9.41 11.75
C LEU A 369 -20.61 9.84 10.81
N GLY A 370 -21.06 8.95 9.91
CA GLY A 370 -21.97 9.22 8.83
C GLY A 370 -21.27 9.88 7.63
N MET A 371 -21.95 9.83 6.50
CA MET A 371 -21.53 10.56 5.30
C MET A 371 -22.13 11.96 5.28
N TYR A 372 -21.42 12.93 4.69
CA TYR A 372 -22.01 14.22 4.38
C TYR A 372 -23.11 14.03 3.33
N GLU A 373 -24.31 14.53 3.65
CA GLU A 373 -25.47 14.44 2.75
C GLU A 373 -25.21 15.24 1.45
N TYR A 374 -25.39 14.60 0.30
CA TYR A 374 -25.38 15.31 -0.98
C TYR A 374 -26.60 16.22 -1.10
N ASP A 375 -26.36 17.52 -1.16
CA ASP A 375 -27.38 18.56 -1.30
C ASP A 375 -26.82 19.76 -2.07
N GLU A 376 -27.05 19.79 -3.39
CA GLU A 376 -26.57 20.87 -4.27
C GLU A 376 -27.13 22.25 -3.87
N ALA A 377 -28.38 22.31 -3.37
CA ALA A 377 -29.00 23.57 -2.98
C ALA A 377 -28.34 24.12 -1.72
N LYS A 378 -28.09 23.26 -0.74
CA LYS A 378 -27.38 23.60 0.50
C LYS A 378 -25.93 23.99 0.23
N ALA A 379 -25.25 23.29 -0.69
CA ALA A 379 -23.90 23.65 -1.11
C ALA A 379 -23.85 25.05 -1.74
N LYS A 380 -24.79 25.40 -2.62
CA LYS A 380 -24.91 26.76 -3.18
C LYS A 380 -25.13 27.82 -2.10
N GLU A 381 -26.00 27.55 -1.12
CA GLU A 381 -26.24 28.45 0.01
C GLU A 381 -24.95 28.72 0.81
N TYR A 382 -24.12 27.68 1.02
CA TYR A 382 -22.85 27.85 1.68
C TYR A 382 -21.84 28.63 0.83
N MET A 383 -21.80 28.43 -0.49
CA MET A 383 -20.94 29.22 -1.38
C MET A 383 -21.36 30.70 -1.37
N GLU A 384 -22.65 30.99 -1.37
CA GLU A 384 -23.15 32.37 -1.25
C GLU A 384 -22.74 33.03 0.08
N LYS A 385 -22.78 32.29 1.21
CA LYS A 385 -22.30 32.76 2.51
C LYS A 385 -20.81 33.07 2.51
N ALA A 386 -20.03 32.33 1.73
CA ALA A 386 -18.59 32.55 1.53
C ALA A 386 -18.30 33.66 0.48
N GLY A 387 -19.32 34.20 -0.19
CA GLY A 387 -19.17 35.26 -1.18
C GLY A 387 -18.92 34.80 -2.61
N TYR A 388 -19.17 33.53 -2.89
CA TYR A 388 -18.98 32.90 -4.21
C TYR A 388 -20.28 32.39 -4.80
N SER A 389 -20.30 32.11 -6.10
CA SER A 389 -21.44 31.54 -6.81
C SER A 389 -21.00 30.95 -8.14
N VAL A 390 -21.94 30.35 -8.90
CA VAL A 390 -21.65 29.85 -10.26
C VAL A 390 -21.17 30.97 -11.19
N ASP A 391 -21.69 32.20 -11.01
CA ASP A 391 -21.27 33.38 -11.82
C ASP A 391 -19.98 34.02 -11.32
N ASN A 392 -19.58 33.74 -10.07
CA ASN A 392 -18.35 34.19 -9.45
C ASN A 392 -17.69 33.01 -8.72
N PRO A 393 -17.11 32.04 -9.44
CA PRO A 393 -16.61 30.80 -8.87
C PRO A 393 -15.32 31.00 -8.08
N LEU A 394 -15.15 30.16 -7.04
CA LEU A 394 -13.90 29.97 -6.34
C LEU A 394 -13.05 28.93 -7.08
N THR A 395 -11.79 29.23 -7.33
CA THR A 395 -10.84 28.24 -7.86
C THR A 395 -10.04 27.65 -6.70
N ILE A 396 -9.95 26.32 -6.68
CA ILE A 396 -9.23 25.50 -5.71
C ILE A 396 -8.12 24.76 -6.43
N ALA A 397 -6.88 24.93 -5.99
CA ALA A 397 -5.72 24.23 -6.53
C ALA A 397 -5.65 22.81 -5.94
N VAL A 398 -5.69 21.81 -6.80
CA VAL A 398 -5.67 20.39 -6.43
C VAL A 398 -4.44 19.72 -7.03
N TYR A 399 -3.63 19.10 -6.17
CA TYR A 399 -2.53 18.24 -6.60
C TYR A 399 -2.82 16.81 -6.17
N ALA A 400 -2.63 15.86 -7.07
CA ALA A 400 -2.82 14.45 -6.79
C ALA A 400 -1.95 13.57 -7.69
N GLU A 401 -1.65 12.36 -7.26
CA GLU A 401 -1.01 11.38 -8.11
C GLU A 401 -1.90 11.02 -9.31
N SER A 402 -1.27 10.92 -10.49
CA SER A 402 -1.95 10.63 -11.76
C SER A 402 -2.29 9.14 -11.92
N THR A 403 -2.82 8.51 -10.87
CA THR A 403 -3.38 7.15 -11.01
C THR A 403 -4.68 7.19 -11.81
N ALA A 404 -5.01 6.10 -12.49
CA ALA A 404 -6.24 6.02 -13.27
C ALA A 404 -7.49 6.22 -12.39
N TRP A 405 -7.45 5.73 -11.15
CA TRP A 405 -8.54 5.86 -10.18
C TRP A 405 -8.71 7.30 -9.68
N TYR A 406 -7.63 7.92 -9.19
CA TYR A 406 -7.69 9.30 -8.69
C TYR A 406 -8.08 10.30 -9.79
N SER A 407 -7.62 10.08 -11.02
CA SER A 407 -8.00 10.91 -12.16
C SER A 407 -9.51 10.87 -12.41
N LYS A 408 -10.12 9.68 -12.48
CA LYS A 408 -11.57 9.51 -12.64
C LYS A 408 -12.35 10.15 -11.48
N LEU A 409 -11.88 9.95 -10.25
CA LEU A 409 -12.51 10.49 -9.04
C LEU A 409 -12.50 12.03 -9.04
N LEU A 410 -11.36 12.64 -9.38
CA LEU A 410 -11.21 14.09 -9.45
C LEU A 410 -12.00 14.71 -10.61
N GLU A 411 -12.09 14.05 -11.77
CA GLU A 411 -12.95 14.48 -12.89
C GLU A 411 -14.44 14.47 -12.49
N ALA A 412 -14.87 13.43 -11.77
CA ALA A 412 -16.23 13.38 -11.25
C ALA A 412 -16.48 14.48 -10.22
N ALA A 413 -15.57 14.68 -9.27
CA ALA A 413 -15.66 15.76 -8.28
C ALA A 413 -15.70 17.14 -8.96
N GLN A 414 -14.88 17.38 -9.98
CA GLN A 414 -14.87 18.63 -10.76
C GLN A 414 -16.27 18.91 -11.37
N ALA A 415 -16.92 17.86 -11.92
CA ALA A 415 -18.25 17.99 -12.51
C ALA A 415 -19.32 18.34 -11.45
N TYR A 416 -19.24 17.79 -10.24
CA TYR A 416 -20.13 18.16 -9.13
C TYR A 416 -19.85 19.58 -8.62
N CYS A 417 -18.60 19.91 -8.36
CA CYS A 417 -18.15 21.20 -7.86
C CYS A 417 -18.54 22.39 -8.75
N ALA A 418 -18.43 22.20 -10.07
CA ALA A 418 -18.79 23.24 -11.06
C ALA A 418 -20.25 23.70 -10.94
N LYS A 419 -21.17 22.82 -10.54
CA LYS A 419 -22.61 23.12 -10.38
C LYS A 419 -22.89 24.13 -9.25
N VAL A 420 -21.95 24.24 -8.30
CA VAL A 420 -22.12 25.09 -7.10
C VAL A 420 -21.19 26.29 -7.08
N GLY A 421 -20.38 26.51 -8.12
CA GLY A 421 -19.45 27.63 -8.20
C GLY A 421 -18.07 27.34 -7.58
N ILE A 422 -17.67 26.07 -7.52
CA ILE A 422 -16.31 25.63 -7.20
C ILE A 422 -15.65 25.13 -8.48
N ASN A 423 -14.49 25.70 -8.82
CA ASN A 423 -13.68 25.30 -9.96
C ASN A 423 -12.40 24.61 -9.44
N LEU A 424 -12.28 23.31 -9.68
CA LEU A 424 -11.09 22.55 -9.32
C LEU A 424 -10.04 22.67 -10.42
N ASP A 425 -8.88 23.24 -10.09
CA ASP A 425 -7.71 23.34 -10.96
C ASP A 425 -6.78 22.15 -10.68
N LEU A 426 -6.85 21.13 -11.54
CA LEU A 426 -6.24 19.83 -11.31
C LEU A 426 -4.80 19.78 -11.83
N THR A 427 -3.87 19.45 -10.98
CA THR A 427 -2.47 19.17 -11.33
C THR A 427 -2.15 17.73 -10.96
N GLY A 428 -1.95 16.88 -11.97
CA GLY A 428 -1.49 15.51 -11.79
C GLY A 428 0.03 15.46 -11.66
N VAL A 429 0.53 14.63 -10.75
CA VAL A 429 1.94 14.34 -10.55
C VAL A 429 2.20 12.84 -10.74
N ALA A 430 3.45 12.48 -11.07
CA ALA A 430 3.76 11.11 -11.46
C ALA A 430 3.67 10.10 -10.29
N ASP A 431 4.11 10.52 -9.10
CA ASP A 431 4.29 9.65 -7.95
C ASP A 431 4.28 10.44 -6.63
N PHE A 432 4.31 9.71 -5.51
CA PHE A 432 4.34 10.26 -4.16
C PHE A 432 5.60 11.10 -3.90
N ALA A 433 6.76 10.70 -4.41
CA ALA A 433 8.00 11.46 -4.23
C ALA A 433 7.93 12.86 -4.85
N THR A 434 7.17 12.99 -5.94
CA THR A 434 6.92 14.27 -6.62
C THR A 434 5.90 15.14 -5.88
N ILE A 435 4.85 14.55 -5.29
CA ILE A 435 3.84 15.33 -4.55
C ILE A 435 4.31 15.73 -3.16
N LEU A 436 5.15 14.94 -2.50
CA LEU A 436 5.58 15.18 -1.12
C LEU A 436 6.13 16.61 -0.87
N PRO A 437 7.03 17.17 -1.68
CA PRO A 437 7.49 18.55 -1.50
C PRO A 437 6.36 19.58 -1.60
N VAL A 438 5.32 19.30 -2.39
CA VAL A 438 4.14 20.17 -2.52
C VAL A 438 3.30 20.09 -1.25
N LEU A 439 3.06 18.89 -0.70
CA LEU A 439 2.36 18.67 0.57
C LEU A 439 3.06 19.36 1.74
N LEU A 440 4.39 19.29 1.78
CA LEU A 440 5.22 19.93 2.81
C LEU A 440 5.24 21.46 2.71
N SER A 441 5.03 22.02 1.52
CA SER A 441 5.10 23.47 1.28
C SER A 441 3.77 24.20 1.44
N GLY A 442 2.63 23.46 1.47
CA GLY A 442 1.28 24.04 1.50
C GLY A 442 0.95 24.87 0.25
N GLN A 443 1.49 24.52 -0.91
CA GLN A 443 1.25 25.26 -2.17
C GLN A 443 -0.12 24.96 -2.80
N GLN A 444 -0.75 23.88 -2.40
CA GLN A 444 -2.08 23.46 -2.86
C GLN A 444 -3.15 23.77 -1.80
N ASP A 445 -4.40 23.80 -2.25
CA ASP A 445 -5.56 23.91 -1.37
C ASP A 445 -6.08 22.53 -0.95
N MET A 446 -5.91 21.53 -1.81
CA MET A 446 -6.48 20.18 -1.61
C MET A 446 -5.63 19.11 -2.29
N THR A 447 -5.64 17.92 -1.71
CA THR A 447 -5.20 16.67 -2.36
C THR A 447 -6.25 15.57 -2.18
N VAL A 448 -6.04 14.44 -2.87
CA VAL A 448 -6.75 13.19 -2.61
C VAL A 448 -5.74 12.13 -2.25
N GLY A 449 -5.98 11.44 -1.17
CA GLY A 449 -5.03 10.44 -0.66
C GLY A 449 -5.60 9.68 0.53
N SER A 450 -4.80 8.73 1.03
CA SER A 450 -5.11 8.02 2.27
C SER A 450 -4.56 8.82 3.46
N ALA A 451 -5.40 9.05 4.44
CA ALA A 451 -5.02 9.69 5.69
C ALA A 451 -4.12 8.81 6.59
N SER A 452 -3.85 7.59 6.17
CA SER A 452 -3.02 6.61 6.90
C SER A 452 -1.58 6.62 6.43
N ASN A 453 -0.66 6.37 7.36
CA ASN A 453 0.75 6.10 7.02
C ASN A 453 1.00 4.64 6.60
N GLY A 454 -0.03 3.81 6.51
CA GLY A 454 0.09 2.39 6.12
C GLY A 454 0.83 1.50 7.13
N SER A 455 1.08 1.98 8.35
CA SER A 455 2.03 1.36 9.29
C SER A 455 1.38 0.47 10.34
N GLY A 456 0.15 -0.01 10.16
CA GLY A 456 -0.45 -0.91 11.13
C GLY A 456 -1.89 -0.58 11.52
N LYS A 457 -2.44 -1.36 12.45
CA LYS A 457 -3.84 -1.29 12.87
C LYS A 457 -4.08 -0.32 14.03
N ASP A 458 -3.03 0.18 14.68
CA ASP A 458 -3.23 1.17 15.74
C ASP A 458 -3.82 2.47 15.15
N PRO A 459 -4.91 2.99 15.69
CA PRO A 459 -5.51 4.24 15.21
C PRO A 459 -4.55 5.42 15.20
N ALA A 460 -3.52 5.44 16.05
CA ALA A 460 -2.49 6.48 16.01
C ALA A 460 -1.78 6.51 14.65
N CYS A 461 -1.44 5.34 14.09
CA CYS A 461 -0.83 5.23 12.77
C CYS A 461 -1.79 5.68 11.65
N GLN A 462 -3.09 5.35 11.79
CA GLN A 462 -4.12 5.73 10.82
C GLN A 462 -4.44 7.23 10.88
N LEU A 463 -4.36 7.86 12.05
CA LEU A 463 -4.72 9.26 12.28
C LEU A 463 -3.51 10.22 12.35
N GLN A 464 -2.29 9.70 12.20
CA GLN A 464 -1.06 10.46 12.38
C GLN A 464 -0.99 11.71 11.49
N GLN A 465 -1.51 11.64 10.28
CA GLN A 465 -1.50 12.78 9.37
C GLN A 465 -2.34 13.96 9.85
N PHE A 466 -3.36 13.72 10.68
CA PHE A 466 -4.13 14.77 11.35
C PHE A 466 -3.49 15.23 12.66
N GLY A 467 -2.47 14.52 13.14
CA GLY A 467 -1.78 14.84 14.38
C GLY A 467 -0.91 16.11 14.27
N PRO A 468 -0.49 16.68 15.42
CA PRO A 468 0.24 17.94 15.45
C PRO A 468 1.66 17.84 14.87
N LEU A 469 2.21 16.65 14.78
CA LEU A 469 3.56 16.38 14.29
C LEU A 469 3.59 15.93 12.83
N SER A 470 2.44 15.88 12.16
CA SER A 470 2.35 15.51 10.75
C SER A 470 3.15 16.47 9.87
N ASP A 471 3.88 15.89 8.92
CA ASP A 471 4.54 16.66 7.85
C ASP A 471 3.55 17.16 6.80
N ASN A 472 2.36 16.55 6.70
CA ASN A 472 1.29 17.02 5.83
C ASN A 472 0.65 18.29 6.38
N VAL A 473 1.14 19.43 5.90
CA VAL A 473 0.68 20.74 6.37
C VAL A 473 -0.78 21.07 6.01
N LEU A 474 -1.42 20.30 5.13
CA LEU A 474 -2.83 20.55 4.75
C LEU A 474 -3.78 20.16 5.87
N ILE A 475 -3.60 18.99 6.46
CA ILE A 475 -4.53 18.40 7.41
C ILE A 475 -3.98 18.32 8.83
N ARG A 476 -2.71 18.71 9.02
CA ARG A 476 -2.09 18.77 10.36
C ARG A 476 -2.88 19.72 11.27
N SER A 477 -3.32 19.21 12.41
CA SER A 477 -4.03 20.05 13.38
C SER A 477 -3.08 20.85 14.26
N THR A 478 -3.36 22.14 14.39
CA THR A 478 -2.76 23.04 15.38
C THR A 478 -3.78 23.54 16.39
N ASP A 479 -5.04 23.11 16.29
CA ASP A 479 -6.07 23.39 17.29
C ASP A 479 -5.69 22.76 18.63
N PRO A 480 -5.66 23.54 19.76
CA PRO A 480 -5.21 23.04 21.06
C PRO A 480 -6.01 21.83 21.58
N GLU A 481 -7.32 21.78 21.35
CA GLU A 481 -8.15 20.64 21.77
C GLU A 481 -7.79 19.37 20.98
N GLN A 482 -7.60 19.50 19.67
CA GLN A 482 -7.20 18.40 18.81
C GLN A 482 -5.80 17.89 19.15
N VAL A 483 -4.85 18.79 19.38
CA VAL A 483 -3.49 18.45 19.83
C VAL A 483 -3.52 17.69 21.15
N GLU A 484 -4.31 18.17 22.12
CA GLU A 484 -4.46 17.50 23.43
C GLU A 484 -5.07 16.10 23.25
N LEU A 485 -6.14 15.94 22.46
CA LEU A 485 -6.78 14.67 22.18
C LEU A 485 -5.80 13.68 21.53
N PHE A 486 -5.10 14.11 20.48
CA PHE A 486 -4.14 13.24 19.79
C PHE A 486 -3.02 12.79 20.72
N ASN A 487 -2.38 13.73 21.43
CA ASN A 487 -1.30 13.43 22.38
C ASN A 487 -1.76 12.48 23.49
N LYS A 488 -2.98 12.68 24.02
CA LYS A 488 -3.55 11.78 25.01
C LYS A 488 -3.79 10.38 24.45
N GLY A 489 -4.19 10.28 23.18
CA GLY A 489 -4.39 9.00 22.48
C GLY A 489 -3.09 8.21 22.34
N ILE A 490 -1.96 8.86 22.03
CA ILE A 490 -0.67 8.20 21.86
C ILE A 490 0.04 7.91 23.18
N THR A 491 -0.23 8.67 24.26
CA THR A 491 0.50 8.51 25.54
C THR A 491 -0.25 7.67 26.58
N SER A 492 -1.51 7.31 26.36
CA SER A 492 -2.27 6.49 27.30
C SER A 492 -2.00 5.00 27.10
N HIS A 493 -1.84 4.26 28.21
CA HIS A 493 -1.77 2.79 28.23
C HIS A 493 -3.16 2.13 28.27
N ASP A 494 -4.24 2.90 28.49
CA ASP A 494 -5.60 2.37 28.55
C ASP A 494 -6.28 2.42 27.18
N GLN A 495 -6.42 1.27 26.54
CA GLN A 495 -7.07 1.16 25.22
C GLN A 495 -8.50 1.73 25.21
N LYS A 496 -9.25 1.62 26.32
CA LYS A 496 -10.59 2.19 26.38
C LYS A 496 -10.54 3.72 26.36
N GLU A 497 -9.64 4.31 27.13
CA GLU A 497 -9.42 5.76 27.11
C GLU A 497 -8.96 6.22 25.74
N ARG A 498 -8.02 5.50 25.11
CA ARG A 498 -7.55 5.78 23.74
C ARG A 498 -8.71 5.73 22.75
N THR A 499 -9.60 4.74 22.85
CA THR A 499 -10.79 4.61 21.99
C THR A 499 -11.68 5.85 22.10
N GLU A 500 -12.03 6.25 23.33
CA GLU A 500 -12.90 7.42 23.58
C GLU A 500 -12.27 8.71 23.03
N VAL A 501 -10.96 8.86 23.19
CA VAL A 501 -10.20 10.03 22.76
C VAL A 501 -10.12 10.10 21.23
N TYR A 502 -9.77 8.99 20.55
CA TYR A 502 -9.69 8.97 19.09
C TYR A 502 -11.07 9.15 18.43
N GLN A 503 -12.13 8.56 19.01
CA GLN A 503 -13.49 8.78 18.52
C GLN A 503 -13.92 10.25 18.66
N LYS A 504 -13.51 10.94 19.72
CA LYS A 504 -13.75 12.38 19.87
C LYS A 504 -12.90 13.20 18.90
N PHE A 505 -11.63 12.84 18.69
CA PHE A 505 -10.74 13.46 17.75
C PHE A 505 -11.29 13.40 16.33
N MET A 506 -11.69 12.22 15.86
CA MET A 506 -12.30 12.02 14.54
C MET A 506 -13.62 12.78 14.39
N GLN A 507 -14.45 12.81 15.45
CA GLN A 507 -15.72 13.56 15.43
C GLN A 507 -15.45 15.06 15.20
N ASN A 508 -14.46 15.65 15.85
CA ASN A 508 -14.13 17.06 15.68
C ASN A 508 -13.67 17.34 14.23
N ILE A 509 -12.80 16.48 13.66
CA ILE A 509 -12.37 16.60 12.25
C ILE A 509 -13.57 16.56 11.30
N HIS A 510 -14.50 15.63 11.55
CA HIS A 510 -15.73 15.50 10.76
C HIS A 510 -16.62 16.74 10.91
N ASP A 511 -16.90 17.20 12.13
CA ASP A 511 -17.79 18.34 12.39
C ASP A 511 -17.24 19.67 11.81
N ASP A 512 -15.91 19.79 11.71
CA ASP A 512 -15.20 20.91 11.12
C ASP A 512 -14.99 20.77 9.60
N TYR A 513 -15.44 19.66 9.01
CA TYR A 513 -15.34 19.39 7.57
C TYR A 513 -13.88 19.49 7.06
N LEU A 514 -12.92 18.98 7.81
CA LEU A 514 -11.51 19.06 7.43
C LEU A 514 -11.08 17.94 6.47
N PHE A 515 -11.83 16.87 6.44
CA PHE A 515 -11.61 15.72 5.59
C PHE A 515 -12.95 15.20 5.08
N VAL A 516 -13.03 14.87 3.79
CA VAL A 516 -14.21 14.22 3.20
C VAL A 516 -13.85 12.77 2.89
N PRO A 517 -14.25 11.81 3.74
CA PRO A 517 -14.03 10.39 3.46
C PRO A 517 -14.71 9.99 2.14
N ILE A 518 -14.04 9.17 1.34
CA ILE A 518 -14.57 8.71 0.06
C ILE A 518 -14.82 7.20 0.14
N TYR A 519 -13.75 6.40 0.36
CA TYR A 519 -13.87 4.95 0.41
C TYR A 519 -12.79 4.33 1.29
N SER A 520 -13.06 3.15 1.85
CA SER A 520 -12.04 2.29 2.43
C SER A 520 -11.26 1.61 1.32
N GLY A 521 -9.94 1.73 1.35
CA GLY A 521 -9.06 1.09 0.38
C GLY A 521 -9.12 -0.44 0.50
N THR A 522 -8.88 -1.13 -0.60
CA THR A 522 -8.67 -2.57 -0.61
C THR A 522 -7.48 -2.91 -1.49
N LYS A 523 -6.61 -3.79 -1.02
CA LYS A 523 -5.63 -4.46 -1.86
C LYS A 523 -6.22 -5.75 -2.39
N ASN A 524 -6.08 -5.96 -3.70
CA ASN A 524 -6.69 -7.08 -4.39
C ASN A 524 -5.63 -7.91 -5.10
N TYR A 525 -5.70 -9.22 -4.87
CA TYR A 525 -4.75 -10.18 -5.42
C TYR A 525 -5.49 -11.28 -6.16
N GLY A 526 -5.12 -11.50 -7.42
CA GLY A 526 -5.47 -12.73 -8.13
C GLY A 526 -4.44 -13.80 -7.78
N VAL A 527 -4.88 -14.97 -7.36
CA VAL A 527 -3.99 -16.05 -6.89
C VAL A 527 -4.41 -17.37 -7.50
N ASN A 528 -3.45 -18.13 -8.01
CA ASN A 528 -3.70 -19.50 -8.44
C ASN A 528 -4.02 -20.37 -7.20
N ASN A 529 -5.07 -21.19 -7.29
CA ASN A 529 -5.55 -22.01 -6.18
C ASN A 529 -4.55 -23.06 -5.67
N ALA A 530 -3.47 -23.31 -6.40
CA ALA A 530 -2.35 -24.13 -5.93
C ALA A 530 -1.58 -23.50 -4.76
N HIS A 531 -1.76 -22.18 -4.54
CA HIS A 531 -1.05 -21.38 -3.50
C HIS A 531 -2.03 -20.96 -2.40
N SER A 532 -2.56 -21.93 -1.67
CA SER A 532 -3.60 -21.71 -0.66
C SER A 532 -3.13 -20.92 0.56
N SER A 533 -1.82 -20.91 0.80
CA SER A 533 -1.17 -20.14 1.89
C SER A 533 -1.12 -18.62 1.63
N PHE A 534 -1.36 -18.17 0.40
CA PHE A 534 -1.19 -16.75 0.03
C PHE A 534 -2.01 -15.80 0.90
N ALA A 535 -3.25 -16.14 1.22
CA ALA A 535 -4.10 -15.30 2.05
C ALA A 535 -3.54 -15.11 3.48
N ALA A 536 -2.90 -16.15 4.02
CA ALA A 536 -2.27 -16.11 5.33
C ALA A 536 -0.90 -15.41 5.32
N ALA A 537 -0.35 -15.17 4.13
CA ALA A 537 0.91 -14.46 3.93
C ALA A 537 0.73 -12.93 3.82
N ILE A 538 -0.51 -12.43 3.92
CA ILE A 538 -0.77 -10.99 3.92
C ILE A 538 -0.72 -10.47 5.35
N ASP A 539 0.17 -9.51 5.59
CA ASP A 539 0.39 -8.90 6.90
C ASP A 539 -0.65 -7.84 7.29
N ASN A 540 -0.50 -7.26 8.49
CA ASN A 540 -1.38 -6.21 8.98
C ASN A 540 -1.30 -4.88 8.19
N SER A 541 -0.28 -4.71 7.36
CA SER A 541 -0.13 -3.58 6.42
C SER A 541 -0.72 -3.90 5.04
N CYS A 542 -1.42 -5.02 4.93
CA CYS A 542 -2.01 -5.54 3.69
C CYS A 542 -0.98 -5.80 2.59
N THR A 543 0.25 -6.13 2.98
CA THR A 543 1.34 -6.50 2.07
C THR A 543 1.67 -7.99 2.18
N VAL A 544 2.22 -8.54 1.11
CA VAL A 544 2.55 -9.98 1.07
C VAL A 544 3.89 -10.21 1.72
N ASP A 545 3.91 -10.98 2.81
CA ASP A 545 5.13 -11.56 3.39
C ASP A 545 5.40 -12.92 2.70
N PRO A 546 6.32 -12.98 1.70
CA PRO A 546 6.56 -14.20 0.96
C PRO A 546 7.23 -15.30 1.79
N THR A 547 7.71 -14.99 2.98
CA THR A 547 8.31 -15.97 3.89
C THR A 547 7.28 -16.90 4.51
N LEU A 548 6.01 -16.51 4.49
CA LEU A 548 4.86 -17.25 4.99
C LEU A 548 4.20 -18.16 3.93
N LEU A 549 4.65 -18.11 2.68
CA LEU A 549 4.16 -18.99 1.62
C LEU A 549 4.65 -20.42 1.84
N THR A 550 3.74 -21.39 1.86
CA THR A 550 4.03 -22.80 2.22
C THR A 550 3.58 -23.82 1.19
N ASP A 551 2.95 -23.40 0.09
CA ASP A 551 2.43 -24.29 -0.99
C ASP A 551 2.44 -23.59 -2.36
#